data_6e7bb8861bd6e895596825e02ea33be8
#
_entry.id   6e7bb8861bd6e895596825e02ea33be8
#
_cell.length_a   1.000
_cell.length_b   1.000
_cell.length_c   1.000
_cell.angle_alpha   90.00
_cell.angle_beta   90.00
_cell.angle_gamma   90.00
#
_symmetry.space_group_name_H-M   'P 1'
#
loop_
_entity.id
_entity.type
_entity.pdbx_description
1 polymer ?
#
loop_
_entity_poly.entity_id
_entity_poly.type
_entity_poly.pdbx_seq_one_letter_code
_entity_poly.pdbx_strand_id
1 'polypeptide(L)'
;MTDDSDRLPLDSPRWSRLWTRMGPGAYPVPQALRELDNDPSDLELFREMWPEICAEETTYDAYAAAPYLMDFAARLDTADADDYLIVAGLIATYASEVPSDLEPAFKNAMQRGLELTLQRLQKCKTNEVLRYLLASVAAMRGRADLASVLQDLGAIQESCSTCGTVVFPSELQAAMDRDRSS
;
A
#
# COMPACT_ATOMS: atom_id res chain seq x y z
N MET A 1 1.32 -8.56 21.91
CA MET A 1 1.10 -9.90 21.32
C MET A 1 -0.17 -9.76 20.48
N THR A 2 -0.02 -9.60 19.18
CA THR A 2 -1.17 -9.60 18.25
C THR A 2 -1.65 -11.04 18.16
N ASP A 3 -2.94 -11.23 18.35
CA ASP A 3 -3.59 -12.54 18.19
C ASP A 3 -3.49 -12.92 16.70
N ASP A 4 -2.65 -13.88 16.38
CA ASP A 4 -2.37 -14.37 15.02
C ASP A 4 -3.55 -15.21 14.48
N SER A 5 -4.63 -15.31 15.28
CA SER A 5 -5.76 -16.21 15.03
C SER A 5 -6.69 -15.74 13.92
N ASP A 6 -6.68 -14.45 13.57
CA ASP A 6 -7.68 -13.87 12.67
C ASP A 6 -7.25 -13.82 11.20
N ARG A 7 -5.95 -13.94 10.90
CA ARG A 7 -5.48 -13.90 9.51
C ARG A 7 -5.67 -15.23 8.78
N LEU A 8 -5.89 -15.18 7.48
CA LEU A 8 -6.00 -16.38 6.65
C LEU A 8 -4.66 -17.14 6.63
N PRO A 9 -4.57 -18.40 7.15
CA PRO A 9 -3.32 -19.15 7.14
C PRO A 9 -2.77 -19.35 5.72
N LEU A 10 -1.44 -19.30 5.56
CA LEU A 10 -0.79 -19.40 4.24
C LEU A 10 -0.96 -20.78 3.57
N ASP A 11 -1.31 -21.81 4.33
CA ASP A 11 -1.62 -23.17 3.84
C ASP A 11 -3.13 -23.36 3.55
N SER A 12 -3.95 -22.34 3.77
CA SER A 12 -5.38 -22.44 3.54
C SER A 12 -5.69 -22.69 2.05
N PRO A 13 -6.52 -23.70 1.73
CA PRO A 13 -6.93 -23.95 0.35
C PRO A 13 -7.78 -22.80 -0.23
N ARG A 14 -8.18 -21.86 0.61
CA ARG A 14 -8.96 -20.71 0.18
C ARG A 14 -8.18 -19.78 -0.74
N TRP A 15 -6.86 -19.66 -0.58
CA TRP A 15 -6.02 -18.86 -1.47
C TRP A 15 -6.20 -19.20 -2.96
N SER A 16 -6.41 -20.46 -3.30
CA SER A 16 -6.65 -20.88 -4.69
C SER A 16 -8.00 -20.38 -5.28
N ARG A 17 -8.86 -19.83 -4.44
CA ARG A 17 -10.19 -19.31 -4.82
C ARG A 17 -10.26 -17.80 -4.77
N LEU A 18 -9.28 -17.15 -4.17
CA LEU A 18 -9.19 -15.70 -4.15
C LEU A 18 -8.76 -15.20 -5.53
N TRP A 19 -9.08 -13.96 -5.83
CA TRP A 19 -8.80 -13.34 -7.11
C TRP A 19 -7.56 -12.48 -7.01
N THR A 20 -6.57 -12.77 -7.86
CA THR A 20 -5.50 -11.86 -8.23
C THR A 20 -5.90 -11.09 -9.49
N ARG A 21 -5.07 -10.16 -9.93
CA ARG A 21 -5.27 -9.42 -11.19
C ARG A 21 -5.44 -10.35 -12.40
N MET A 22 -4.72 -11.46 -12.44
CA MET A 22 -4.73 -12.42 -13.55
C MET A 22 -5.82 -13.49 -13.43
N GLY A 23 -6.58 -13.49 -12.35
CA GLY A 23 -7.65 -14.46 -12.08
C GLY A 23 -7.44 -15.27 -10.81
N PRO A 24 -8.37 -16.18 -10.47
CA PRO A 24 -8.31 -16.96 -9.24
C PRO A 24 -7.04 -17.80 -9.18
N GLY A 25 -6.20 -17.59 -8.14
CA GLY A 25 -4.99 -18.38 -7.90
C GLY A 25 -3.93 -18.30 -9.01
N ALA A 26 -4.00 -17.30 -9.91
CA ALA A 26 -3.07 -17.18 -11.03
C ALA A 26 -1.65 -16.78 -10.58
N TYR A 27 -1.53 -16.05 -9.47
CA TYR A 27 -0.24 -15.75 -8.83
C TYR A 27 -0.15 -16.47 -7.49
N PRO A 28 1.00 -17.06 -7.12
CA PRO A 28 1.15 -17.85 -5.90
C PRO A 28 1.38 -16.94 -4.67
N VAL A 29 0.43 -16.06 -4.35
CA VAL A 29 0.51 -15.09 -3.25
C VAL A 29 0.95 -15.73 -1.92
N PRO A 30 0.40 -16.89 -1.47
CA PRO A 30 0.83 -17.51 -0.22
C PRO A 30 2.29 -17.96 -0.23
N GLN A 31 2.83 -18.34 -1.39
CA GLN A 31 4.24 -18.70 -1.51
C GLN A 31 5.12 -17.46 -1.38
N ALA A 32 4.81 -16.39 -2.10
CA ALA A 32 5.54 -15.13 -1.99
C ALA A 32 5.50 -14.58 -0.55
N LEU A 33 4.34 -14.64 0.12
CA LEU A 33 4.22 -14.23 1.52
C LEU A 33 5.06 -15.10 2.48
N ARG A 34 5.22 -16.41 2.24
CA ARG A 34 6.13 -17.26 3.05
C ARG A 34 7.60 -16.90 2.84
N GLU A 35 7.97 -16.60 1.61
CA GLU A 35 9.34 -16.21 1.27
C GLU A 35 9.65 -14.85 1.92
N LEU A 36 8.74 -13.88 1.85
CA LEU A 36 8.84 -12.58 2.54
C LEU A 36 8.76 -12.72 4.07
N ASP A 37 8.08 -13.73 4.60
CA ASP A 37 8.07 -13.98 6.05
C ASP A 37 9.45 -14.44 6.55
N ASN A 38 10.22 -15.13 5.73
CA ASN A 38 11.62 -15.49 6.02
C ASN A 38 12.56 -14.27 5.85
N ASP A 39 12.36 -13.46 4.82
CA ASP A 39 13.15 -12.26 4.55
C ASP A 39 12.26 -11.09 4.08
N PRO A 40 11.75 -10.27 5.01
CA PRO A 40 10.93 -9.10 4.64
C PRO A 40 11.71 -8.01 3.90
N SER A 41 13.04 -8.07 3.87
CA SER A 41 13.88 -7.10 3.14
C SER A 41 14.04 -7.44 1.65
N ASP A 42 13.51 -8.58 1.19
CA ASP A 42 13.47 -8.92 -0.24
C ASP A 42 12.39 -8.08 -0.97
N LEU A 43 12.74 -6.84 -1.24
CA LEU A 43 11.86 -5.91 -1.95
C LEU A 43 11.70 -6.25 -3.43
N GLU A 44 12.57 -7.07 -4.03
CA GLU A 44 12.43 -7.52 -5.41
C GLU A 44 11.21 -8.45 -5.52
N LEU A 45 11.15 -9.48 -4.68
CA LEU A 45 9.99 -10.36 -4.59
C LEU A 45 8.71 -9.59 -4.23
N PHE A 46 8.80 -8.64 -3.29
CA PHE A 46 7.65 -7.81 -2.94
C PHE A 46 7.13 -6.99 -4.13
N ARG A 47 8.03 -6.40 -4.93
CA ARG A 47 7.68 -5.61 -6.13
C ARG A 47 7.12 -6.46 -7.26
N GLU A 48 7.44 -7.75 -7.32
CA GLU A 48 6.79 -8.69 -8.24
C GLU A 48 5.38 -9.05 -7.77
N MET A 49 5.17 -9.20 -6.47
CA MET A 49 3.89 -9.66 -5.90
C MET A 49 2.82 -8.56 -5.87
N TRP A 50 3.15 -7.35 -5.39
CA TRP A 50 2.12 -6.37 -5.06
C TRP A 50 1.26 -5.92 -6.26
N PRO A 51 1.77 -5.81 -7.51
CA PRO A 51 0.93 -5.44 -8.65
C PRO A 51 -0.12 -6.49 -8.99
N GLU A 52 0.09 -7.74 -8.56
CA GLU A 52 -0.86 -8.83 -8.80
C GLU A 52 -2.04 -8.80 -7.82
N ILE A 53 -1.85 -8.21 -6.65
CA ILE A 53 -2.88 -8.12 -5.61
C ILE A 53 -3.53 -6.73 -5.54
N CYS A 54 -2.83 -5.67 -5.95
CA CYS A 54 -3.33 -4.30 -5.91
C CYS A 54 -2.70 -3.46 -7.01
N ALA A 55 -3.46 -3.11 -8.04
CA ALA A 55 -3.05 -2.16 -9.08
C ALA A 55 -4.06 -1.00 -9.13
N GLU A 56 -4.97 -1.01 -10.11
CA GLU A 56 -6.08 -0.05 -10.23
C GLU A 56 -7.30 -0.47 -9.40
N GLU A 57 -7.34 -1.75 -8.99
CA GLU A 57 -8.40 -2.34 -8.17
C GLU A 57 -7.77 -3.21 -7.09
N THR A 58 -8.39 -3.26 -5.92
CA THR A 58 -8.00 -4.18 -4.84
C THR A 58 -8.63 -5.53 -5.05
N THR A 59 -7.81 -6.57 -5.10
CA THR A 59 -8.27 -7.96 -5.23
C THR A 59 -8.58 -8.58 -3.86
N TYR A 60 -9.24 -9.73 -3.86
CA TYR A 60 -9.53 -10.46 -2.60
C TYR A 60 -8.25 -10.98 -1.93
N ASP A 61 -7.22 -11.33 -2.71
CA ASP A 61 -5.91 -11.72 -2.17
C ASP A 61 -5.25 -10.56 -1.40
N ALA A 62 -5.46 -9.31 -1.82
CA ALA A 62 -4.93 -8.14 -1.14
C ALA A 62 -5.48 -8.00 0.27
N TYR A 63 -6.79 -8.22 0.47
CA TYR A 63 -7.40 -8.18 1.80
C TYR A 63 -6.82 -9.26 2.72
N ALA A 64 -6.59 -10.46 2.19
CA ALA A 64 -5.99 -11.57 2.93
C ALA A 64 -4.48 -11.36 3.18
N ALA A 65 -3.76 -10.65 2.28
CA ALA A 65 -2.34 -10.36 2.40
C ALA A 65 -2.06 -9.20 3.38
N ALA A 66 -2.98 -8.23 3.51
CA ALA A 66 -2.75 -7.01 4.30
C ALA A 66 -2.23 -7.25 5.74
N PRO A 67 -2.72 -8.23 6.52
CA PRO A 67 -2.17 -8.55 7.84
C PRO A 67 -0.69 -8.93 7.80
N TYR A 68 -0.26 -9.68 6.78
CA TYR A 68 1.12 -10.08 6.59
C TYR A 68 2.01 -8.89 6.25
N LEU A 69 1.54 -8.00 5.35
CA LEU A 69 2.28 -6.77 5.01
C LEU A 69 2.55 -5.92 6.25
N MET A 70 1.59 -5.83 7.18
CA MET A 70 1.79 -5.10 8.43
C MET A 70 2.78 -5.78 9.37
N ASP A 71 2.83 -7.11 9.39
CA ASP A 71 3.84 -7.85 10.15
C ASP A 71 5.24 -7.63 9.57
N PHE A 72 5.38 -7.63 8.24
CA PHE A 72 6.66 -7.38 7.57
C PHE A 72 7.13 -5.94 7.83
N ALA A 73 6.26 -4.95 7.63
CA ALA A 73 6.58 -3.56 7.94
C ALA A 73 7.03 -3.35 9.40
N ALA A 74 6.40 -4.04 10.36
CA ALA A 74 6.74 -3.92 11.76
C ALA A 74 8.11 -4.53 12.14
N ARG A 75 8.62 -5.48 11.34
CA ARG A 75 9.94 -6.11 11.55
C ARG A 75 11.10 -5.30 10.94
N LEU A 76 10.79 -4.35 10.05
CA LEU A 76 11.79 -3.54 9.36
C LEU A 76 11.94 -2.18 10.04
N ASP A 77 13.15 -1.81 10.44
CA ASP A 77 13.48 -0.46 10.94
C ASP A 77 14.15 0.42 9.86
N THR A 78 14.05 0.01 8.61
CA THR A 78 14.63 0.67 7.43
C THR A 78 13.56 1.37 6.61
N ALA A 79 13.97 2.09 5.56
CA ALA A 79 13.04 2.68 4.58
C ALA A 79 12.20 1.62 3.85
N ASP A 80 12.65 0.36 3.83
CA ASP A 80 11.94 -0.74 3.18
C ASP A 80 10.54 -0.98 3.77
N ALA A 81 10.34 -0.65 5.05
CA ALA A 81 9.02 -0.67 5.69
C ALA A 81 8.02 0.25 4.98
N ASP A 82 8.49 1.34 4.37
CA ASP A 82 7.62 2.32 3.72
C ASP A 82 6.90 1.72 2.51
N ASP A 83 7.57 0.84 1.74
CA ASP A 83 6.96 0.15 0.57
C ASP A 83 5.74 -0.68 0.99
N TYR A 84 5.83 -1.44 2.08
CA TYR A 84 4.71 -2.22 2.62
C TYR A 84 3.55 -1.35 3.10
N LEU A 85 3.86 -0.25 3.78
CA LEU A 85 2.86 0.69 4.29
C LEU A 85 2.16 1.45 3.17
N ILE A 86 2.89 1.81 2.11
CA ILE A 86 2.35 2.46 0.92
C ILE A 86 1.39 1.50 0.20
N VAL A 87 1.80 0.25 -0.03
CA VAL A 87 0.93 -0.74 -0.68
C VAL A 87 -0.31 -1.05 0.15
N ALA A 88 -0.19 -1.17 1.48
CA ALA A 88 -1.37 -1.32 2.34
C ALA A 88 -2.30 -0.09 2.27
N GLY A 89 -1.75 1.11 2.13
CA GLY A 89 -2.51 2.33 1.88
C GLY A 89 -3.25 2.29 0.53
N LEU A 90 -2.60 1.79 -0.53
CA LEU A 90 -3.24 1.58 -1.83
C LEU A 90 -4.39 0.58 -1.73
N ILE A 91 -4.18 -0.56 -1.07
CA ILE A 91 -5.23 -1.56 -0.81
C ILE A 91 -6.42 -0.90 -0.12
N ALA A 92 -6.19 -0.07 0.90
CA ALA A 92 -7.25 0.63 1.62
C ALA A 92 -7.93 1.72 0.77
N THR A 93 -7.20 2.38 -0.13
CA THR A 93 -7.75 3.41 -1.04
C THR A 93 -8.76 2.82 -2.03
N TYR A 94 -8.41 1.67 -2.61
CA TYR A 94 -9.24 1.01 -3.63
C TYR A 94 -10.15 -0.08 -3.05
N ALA A 95 -10.21 -0.22 -1.72
CA ALA A 95 -11.09 -1.18 -1.07
C ALA A 95 -12.56 -0.86 -1.36
N SER A 96 -13.30 -1.83 -1.88
CA SER A 96 -14.73 -1.72 -2.13
C SER A 96 -15.54 -2.64 -1.21
N GLU A 97 -15.58 -3.92 -1.50
CA GLU A 97 -16.30 -4.92 -0.71
C GLU A 97 -15.31 -5.93 -0.11
N VAL A 98 -14.98 -5.73 1.17
CA VAL A 98 -14.14 -6.68 1.90
C VAL A 98 -14.99 -7.91 2.23
N PRO A 99 -14.54 -9.13 1.89
CA PRO A 99 -15.25 -10.36 2.29
C PRO A 99 -15.43 -10.42 3.81
N SER A 100 -16.66 -10.73 4.25
CA SER A 100 -17.05 -10.65 5.67
C SER A 100 -16.16 -11.47 6.62
N ASP A 101 -15.57 -12.54 6.13
CA ASP A 101 -14.66 -13.41 6.90
C ASP A 101 -13.19 -12.93 6.86
N LEU A 102 -12.82 -12.02 5.96
CA LEU A 102 -11.53 -11.33 5.97
C LEU A 102 -11.60 -9.96 6.65
N GLU A 103 -12.80 -9.41 6.82
CA GLU A 103 -13.01 -8.06 7.31
C GLU A 103 -12.38 -7.79 8.70
N PRO A 104 -12.50 -8.67 9.71
CA PRO A 104 -11.88 -8.44 11.01
C PRO A 104 -10.36 -8.33 10.93
N ALA A 105 -9.70 -9.27 10.24
CA ALA A 105 -8.25 -9.26 10.06
C ALA A 105 -7.78 -8.04 9.27
N PHE A 106 -8.50 -7.68 8.22
CA PHE A 106 -8.20 -6.49 7.41
C PHE A 106 -8.32 -5.20 8.22
N LYS A 107 -9.40 -5.02 8.99
CA LYS A 107 -9.58 -3.86 9.86
C LYS A 107 -8.47 -3.73 10.90
N ASN A 108 -8.08 -4.84 11.53
CA ASN A 108 -6.98 -4.86 12.49
C ASN A 108 -5.65 -4.51 11.81
N ALA A 109 -5.40 -5.02 10.60
CA ALA A 109 -4.23 -4.68 9.80
C ALA A 109 -4.19 -3.18 9.48
N MET A 110 -5.29 -2.58 9.05
CA MET A 110 -5.37 -1.15 8.75
C MET A 110 -5.14 -0.28 9.99
N GLN A 111 -5.67 -0.66 11.15
CA GLN A 111 -5.43 0.05 12.40
C GLN A 111 -3.94 0.00 12.79
N ARG A 112 -3.32 -1.17 12.70
CA ARG A 112 -1.88 -1.34 12.96
C ARG A 112 -1.03 -0.60 11.93
N GLY A 113 -1.39 -0.68 10.66
CA GLY A 113 -0.74 0.06 9.57
C GLY A 113 -0.74 1.56 9.80
N LEU A 114 -1.87 2.11 10.27
CA LEU A 114 -1.96 3.52 10.63
C LEU A 114 -0.94 3.91 11.70
N GLU A 115 -0.80 3.12 12.76
CA GLU A 115 0.16 3.39 13.84
C GLU A 115 1.61 3.34 13.34
N LEU A 116 1.95 2.32 12.54
CA LEU A 116 3.28 2.20 11.92
C LEU A 116 3.56 3.36 10.97
N THR A 117 2.60 3.74 10.12
CA THR A 117 2.75 4.84 9.16
C THR A 117 2.99 6.17 9.87
N LEU A 118 2.26 6.45 10.96
CA LEU A 118 2.47 7.65 11.75
C LEU A 118 3.87 7.72 12.38
N GLN A 119 4.44 6.59 12.78
CA GLN A 119 5.82 6.52 13.28
C GLN A 119 6.84 6.75 12.13
N ARG A 120 6.56 6.23 10.94
CA ARG A 120 7.44 6.38 9.76
C ARG A 120 7.45 7.81 9.23
N LEU A 121 6.34 8.53 9.26
CA LEU A 121 6.27 9.94 8.85
C LEU A 121 7.34 10.81 9.52
N GLN A 122 7.69 10.54 10.77
CA GLN A 122 8.72 11.28 11.50
C GLN A 122 10.14 10.99 11.00
N LYS A 123 10.36 9.86 10.33
CA LYS A 123 11.66 9.40 9.84
C LYS A 123 11.79 9.59 8.31
N CYS A 124 10.72 10.03 7.64
CA CYS A 124 10.68 10.16 6.18
C CYS A 124 11.65 11.24 5.70
N LYS A 125 12.41 10.94 4.63
CA LYS A 125 13.47 11.81 4.11
C LYS A 125 13.11 12.51 2.79
N THR A 126 12.14 11.98 2.04
CA THR A 126 11.80 12.50 0.72
C THR A 126 10.34 12.95 0.66
N ASN A 127 10.06 13.99 -0.11
CA ASN A 127 8.69 14.49 -0.29
C ASN A 127 7.80 13.48 -1.02
N GLU A 128 8.38 12.66 -1.89
CA GLU A 128 7.64 11.63 -2.61
C GLU A 128 7.12 10.55 -1.65
N VAL A 129 8.00 9.96 -0.84
CA VAL A 129 7.61 8.95 0.16
C VAL A 129 6.67 9.57 1.20
N LEU A 130 6.95 10.80 1.66
CA LEU A 130 6.08 11.53 2.58
C LEU A 130 4.64 11.63 2.05
N ARG A 131 4.49 11.98 0.77
CA ARG A 131 3.19 12.09 0.11
C ARG A 131 2.43 10.77 0.13
N TYR A 132 3.08 9.68 -0.26
CA TYR A 132 2.46 8.36 -0.27
C TYR A 132 2.12 7.85 1.15
N LEU A 133 2.97 8.11 2.14
CA LEU A 133 2.65 7.77 3.54
C LEU A 133 1.46 8.60 4.07
N LEU A 134 1.34 9.88 3.70
CA LEU A 134 0.17 10.70 4.04
C LEU A 134 -1.09 10.18 3.36
N ALA A 135 -1.00 9.75 2.10
CA ALA A 135 -2.09 9.07 1.40
C ALA A 135 -2.52 7.79 2.13
N SER A 136 -1.54 6.98 2.58
CA SER A 136 -1.80 5.77 3.35
C SER A 136 -2.52 6.06 4.68
N VAL A 137 -2.11 7.12 5.40
CA VAL A 137 -2.83 7.57 6.62
C VAL A 137 -4.27 7.95 6.30
N ALA A 138 -4.51 8.69 5.22
CA ALA A 138 -5.86 9.08 4.81
C ALA A 138 -6.72 7.84 4.48
N ALA A 139 -6.20 6.91 3.70
CA ALA A 139 -6.88 5.67 3.33
C ALA A 139 -7.23 4.81 4.55
N MET A 140 -6.27 4.56 5.44
CA MET A 140 -6.47 3.76 6.66
C MET A 140 -7.43 4.42 7.65
N ARG A 141 -7.68 5.73 7.51
CA ARG A 141 -8.73 6.49 8.22
C ARG A 141 -10.07 6.50 7.50
N GLY A 142 -10.23 5.73 6.43
CA GLY A 142 -11.46 5.66 5.63
C GLY A 142 -11.70 6.88 4.74
N ARG A 143 -10.65 7.66 4.43
CA ARG A 143 -10.70 8.82 3.55
C ARG A 143 -10.05 8.51 2.20
N ALA A 144 -10.64 7.52 1.49
CA ALA A 144 -10.17 7.08 0.17
C ALA A 144 -10.14 8.23 -0.85
N ASP A 145 -11.11 9.14 -0.79
CA ASP A 145 -11.17 10.35 -1.60
C ASP A 145 -9.92 11.24 -1.45
N LEU A 146 -9.51 11.49 -0.20
CA LEU A 146 -8.32 12.26 0.09
C LEU A 146 -7.04 11.50 -0.26
N ALA A 147 -7.01 10.19 -0.01
CA ALA A 147 -5.87 9.34 -0.33
C ALA A 147 -5.57 9.36 -1.84
N SER A 148 -6.60 9.20 -2.69
CA SER A 148 -6.46 9.28 -4.14
C SER A 148 -5.88 10.62 -4.59
N VAL A 149 -6.42 11.74 -4.09
CA VAL A 149 -5.88 13.07 -4.41
C VAL A 149 -4.41 13.20 -4.01
N LEU A 150 -4.01 12.71 -2.83
CA LEU A 150 -2.63 12.76 -2.38
C LEU A 150 -1.69 11.89 -3.26
N GLN A 151 -2.17 10.73 -3.72
CA GLN A 151 -1.42 9.87 -4.65
C GLN A 151 -1.19 10.56 -5.99
N ASP A 152 -2.20 11.25 -6.50
CA ASP A 152 -2.20 11.88 -7.82
C ASP A 152 -1.52 13.25 -7.84
N LEU A 153 -1.20 13.85 -6.68
CA LEU A 153 -0.61 15.20 -6.62
C LEU A 153 0.65 15.38 -7.48
N GLY A 154 1.41 14.30 -7.72
CA GLY A 154 2.58 14.30 -8.60
C GLY A 154 2.23 14.26 -10.09
N ALA A 155 1.02 13.84 -10.42
CA ALA A 155 0.52 13.71 -11.80
C ALA A 155 -0.44 14.85 -12.19
N ILE A 156 -0.83 15.73 -11.25
CA ILE A 156 -1.71 16.86 -11.55
C ILE A 156 -0.98 17.83 -12.46
N GLN A 157 -1.37 17.81 -13.71
CA GLN A 157 -0.93 18.74 -14.75
C GLN A 157 -2.13 19.57 -15.19
N GLU A 158 -2.08 20.87 -14.94
CA GLU A 158 -3.06 21.79 -15.53
C GLU A 158 -2.56 22.22 -16.90
N SER A 159 -3.33 21.94 -17.94
CA SER A 159 -3.05 22.46 -19.28
C SER A 159 -3.79 23.79 -19.47
N CYS A 160 -3.06 24.80 -19.95
CA CYS A 160 -3.69 26.03 -20.39
C CYS A 160 -4.67 25.73 -21.53
N SER A 161 -5.95 26.06 -21.34
CA SER A 161 -7.01 25.85 -22.35
C SER A 161 -6.78 26.62 -23.66
N THR A 162 -5.92 27.65 -23.65
CA THR A 162 -5.65 28.51 -24.80
C THR A 162 -4.44 28.04 -25.62
N CYS A 163 -3.36 27.57 -24.98
CA CYS A 163 -2.11 27.22 -25.69
C CYS A 163 -1.65 25.79 -25.45
N GLY A 164 -2.35 25.00 -24.62
CA GLY A 164 -1.99 23.62 -24.30
C GLY A 164 -0.74 23.48 -23.41
N THR A 165 -0.14 24.58 -22.96
CA THR A 165 1.03 24.50 -22.08
C THR A 165 0.66 23.87 -20.76
N VAL A 166 1.38 22.84 -20.37
CA VAL A 166 1.22 22.19 -19.08
C VAL A 166 1.84 23.08 -17.99
N VAL A 167 1.04 23.43 -16.99
CA VAL A 167 1.46 24.24 -15.85
C VAL A 167 1.32 23.37 -14.59
N PHE A 168 2.41 23.22 -13.86
CA PHE A 168 2.36 22.68 -12.50
C PHE A 168 2.08 23.86 -11.56
N PRO A 169 1.28 23.68 -10.50
CA PRO A 169 1.22 24.65 -9.42
C PRO A 169 2.64 24.96 -8.94
N SER A 170 3.04 26.22 -8.98
CA SER A 170 4.45 26.63 -8.75
C SER A 170 4.99 26.17 -7.40
N GLU A 171 4.15 26.12 -6.39
CA GLU A 171 4.52 25.65 -5.06
C GLU A 171 4.75 24.15 -5.02
N LEU A 172 3.96 23.37 -5.75
CA LEU A 172 4.13 21.91 -5.84
C LEU A 172 5.41 21.57 -6.60
N GLN A 173 5.66 22.26 -7.73
CA GLN A 173 6.90 22.10 -8.49
C GLN A 173 8.12 22.48 -7.65
N ALA A 174 8.10 23.58 -6.92
CA ALA A 174 9.20 23.99 -6.04
C ALA A 174 9.41 23.03 -4.86
N ALA A 175 8.37 22.33 -4.40
CA ALA A 175 8.49 21.30 -3.37
C ALA A 175 9.14 20.02 -3.93
N MET A 176 8.78 19.62 -5.15
CA MET A 176 9.35 18.45 -5.82
C MET A 176 10.81 18.66 -6.23
N ASP A 177 11.18 19.86 -6.67
CA ASP A 177 12.53 20.18 -7.13
C ASP A 177 13.56 20.26 -5.97
N ARG A 178 13.12 20.55 -4.76
CA ARG A 178 13.98 20.55 -3.56
C ARG A 178 14.57 19.19 -3.24
N ASP A 179 13.84 18.12 -3.49
CA ASP A 179 14.33 16.75 -3.25
C ASP A 179 15.39 16.31 -4.27
N ARG A 180 15.36 16.84 -5.49
CA ARG A 180 16.31 16.48 -6.56
C ARG A 180 17.68 17.13 -6.38
N SER A 181 17.80 18.09 -5.49
CA SER A 181 19.01 18.88 -5.26
C SER A 181 19.78 18.47 -4.00
N SER A 182 19.32 17.44 -3.29
CA SER A 182 19.90 16.88 -2.07
C SER A 182 20.50 15.51 -2.32
#